data_ec1cb6c3811ee82990c2cf98789e3789
#
_entry.id   ec1cb6c3811ee82990c2cf98789e3789
#
_cell.length_a   1.000
_cell.length_b   1.000
_cell.length_c   1.000
_cell.angle_alpha   90.00
_cell.angle_beta   90.00
_cell.angle_gamma   90.00
#
_symmetry.space_group_name_H-M   'P 1'
#
loop_
_entity.id
_entity.type
_entity.pdbx_description
1 polymer ?
#
loop_
_entity_poly.entity_id
_entity_poly.type
_entity_poly.pdbx_seq_one_letter_code
_entity_poly.pdbx_strand_id
1 'polypeptide(L)'
;MAIVTFYRGHPNPPKTTQRARLGANAIITCNGKILLEKRRDCDIWGLVGGGVKKQETTLQAISREIYEELGLRVSADKFRKLSVYGEPGRIAAYQDGSIWRMVIVVYGLDLQEEPRMKISEESRDLRFFSKEELKNIEIVVTHSDIVEDWFINR
;
A
#
# COMPACT_ATOMS: atom_id res chain seq x y z
N MET A 1 3.45 2.07 20.11
CA MET A 1 2.13 2.72 19.94
C MET A 1 1.90 3.05 18.47
N ALA A 2 0.77 2.68 17.93
CA ALA A 2 0.43 3.01 16.55
C ALA A 2 0.10 4.50 16.42
N ILE A 3 0.61 5.16 15.36
CA ILE A 3 0.29 6.56 15.05
C ILE A 3 -0.81 6.66 13.98
N VAL A 4 -1.22 5.54 13.41
CA VAL A 4 -2.35 5.45 12.51
C VAL A 4 -3.10 4.14 12.77
N THR A 5 -4.44 4.19 12.69
CA THR A 5 -5.30 3.01 12.77
C THR A 5 -6.15 2.96 11.50
N PHE A 6 -6.20 1.79 10.88
CA PHE A 6 -6.94 1.59 9.64
C PHE A 6 -8.22 0.82 9.90
N TYR A 7 -9.29 1.18 9.19
CA TYR A 7 -10.60 0.53 9.27
C TYR A 7 -11.10 0.17 7.86
N ARG A 8 -11.81 -0.93 7.75
CA ARG A 8 -12.51 -1.31 6.53
C ARG A 8 -13.65 -2.25 6.91
N GLY A 9 -14.87 -1.88 6.51
CA GLY A 9 -16.04 -2.70 6.82
C GLY A 9 -16.38 -2.81 8.31
N HIS A 10 -15.86 -1.91 9.12
CA HIS A 10 -16.12 -1.89 10.55
C HIS A 10 -17.58 -1.49 10.80
N PRO A 11 -18.32 -2.16 11.72
CA PRO A 11 -19.73 -1.82 11.97
C PRO A 11 -19.93 -0.40 12.52
N ASN A 12 -18.97 0.13 13.26
CA ASN A 12 -19.01 1.48 13.82
C ASN A 12 -17.71 2.22 13.50
N PRO A 13 -17.48 2.59 12.23
CA PRO A 13 -16.24 3.28 11.89
C PRO A 13 -16.25 4.70 12.46
N PRO A 14 -15.07 5.26 12.74
CA PRO A 14 -15.00 6.66 13.14
C PRO A 14 -15.47 7.56 12.00
N LYS A 15 -16.09 8.69 12.35
CA LYS A 15 -16.52 9.67 11.35
C LYS A 15 -15.31 10.40 10.78
N THR A 16 -15.27 10.54 9.46
CA THR A 16 -14.18 11.28 8.82
C THR A 16 -14.25 12.76 9.19
N THR A 17 -13.09 13.34 9.46
CA THR A 17 -12.94 14.77 9.76
C THR A 17 -12.41 15.54 8.57
N GLN A 18 -11.89 14.83 7.58
CA GLN A 18 -11.24 15.39 6.40
C GLN A 18 -11.90 14.86 5.13
N ARG A 19 -11.50 15.40 3.99
CA ARG A 19 -11.91 14.89 2.67
C ARG A 19 -11.20 13.59 2.37
N ALA A 20 -11.60 12.91 1.30
CA ALA A 20 -10.93 11.71 0.84
C ALA A 20 -9.46 11.99 0.51
N ARG A 21 -8.59 11.06 0.91
CA ARG A 21 -7.16 11.12 0.61
C ARG A 21 -6.85 10.12 -0.51
N LEU A 22 -6.27 10.64 -1.58
CA LEU A 22 -5.86 9.82 -2.72
C LEU A 22 -4.48 9.23 -2.47
N GLY A 23 -4.36 7.92 -2.60
CA GLY A 23 -3.09 7.21 -2.50
C GLY A 23 -2.83 6.37 -3.74
N ALA A 24 -1.58 6.00 -3.94
CA ALA A 24 -1.16 5.07 -4.98
C ALA A 24 -0.29 4.01 -4.35
N ASN A 25 -0.67 2.74 -4.53
CA ASN A 25 0.08 1.61 -4.01
C ASN A 25 0.36 0.62 -5.13
N ALA A 26 1.41 -0.16 -4.97
CA ALA A 26 1.83 -1.12 -5.99
C ALA A 26 1.81 -2.55 -5.46
N ILE A 27 1.28 -3.46 -6.27
CA ILE A 27 1.50 -4.88 -6.12
C ILE A 27 2.75 -5.20 -6.92
N ILE A 28 3.85 -5.36 -6.22
CA ILE A 28 5.16 -5.65 -6.81
C ILE A 28 5.40 -7.14 -6.67
N THR A 29 5.55 -7.83 -7.80
CA THR A 29 5.68 -9.28 -7.81
C THR A 29 7.03 -9.71 -8.34
N CYS A 30 7.50 -10.86 -7.85
CA CYS A 30 8.68 -11.53 -8.33
C CYS A 30 8.57 -13.02 -7.99
N ASN A 31 8.69 -13.89 -9.00
CA ASN A 31 8.62 -15.33 -8.81
C ASN A 31 7.36 -15.80 -8.06
N GLY A 32 6.20 -15.19 -8.35
CA GLY A 32 4.93 -15.55 -7.73
C GLY A 32 4.74 -15.02 -6.31
N LYS A 33 5.69 -14.25 -5.81
CA LYS A 33 5.63 -13.62 -4.48
C LYS A 33 5.31 -12.15 -4.61
N ILE A 34 4.74 -11.57 -3.56
CA ILE A 34 4.36 -10.17 -3.49
C ILE A 34 5.20 -9.44 -2.44
N LEU A 35 5.65 -8.24 -2.80
CA LEU A 35 6.45 -7.42 -1.88
C LEU A 35 5.56 -6.66 -0.91
N LEU A 36 5.86 -6.77 0.37
CA LEU A 36 5.22 -5.98 1.41
C LEU A 36 6.28 -5.26 2.24
N GLU A 37 5.91 -4.13 2.80
CA GLU A 37 6.72 -3.40 3.77
C GLU A 37 6.09 -3.51 5.15
N LYS A 38 6.92 -3.68 6.16
CA LYS A 38 6.47 -3.59 7.55
C LYS A 38 6.54 -2.12 7.96
N ARG A 39 5.39 -1.53 8.24
CA ARG A 39 5.26 -0.09 8.47
C ARG A 39 5.69 0.28 9.89
N ARG A 40 6.44 1.37 10.02
CA ARG A 40 6.81 1.90 11.34
C ARG A 40 5.63 2.55 12.05
N ASP A 41 4.69 3.12 11.30
CA ASP A 41 3.57 3.87 11.87
C ASP A 41 2.51 2.99 12.56
N CYS A 42 2.45 1.72 12.26
CA CYS A 42 1.51 0.78 12.90
C CYS A 42 2.11 -0.60 13.19
N ASP A 43 3.35 -0.84 12.75
CA ASP A 43 4.06 -2.11 12.93
C ASP A 43 3.34 -3.31 12.30
N ILE A 44 2.65 -3.05 11.19
CA ILE A 44 1.89 -4.05 10.42
C ILE A 44 2.37 -3.98 8.96
N TRP A 45 2.24 -5.09 8.23
CA TRP A 45 2.64 -5.17 6.82
C TRP A 45 1.62 -4.46 5.91
N GLY A 46 2.11 -3.83 4.85
CA GLY A 46 1.27 -3.18 3.85
C GLY A 46 1.93 -3.15 2.48
N LEU A 47 1.16 -2.73 1.48
CA LEU A 47 1.66 -2.52 0.13
C LEU A 47 2.56 -1.28 0.08
N VAL A 48 3.58 -1.34 -0.76
CA VAL A 48 4.45 -0.19 -1.03
C VAL A 48 3.66 0.92 -1.72
N GLY A 49 3.85 2.15 -1.29
CA GLY A 49 3.17 3.31 -1.86
C GLY A 49 2.87 4.37 -0.82
N GLY A 50 2.06 5.34 -1.18
CA GLY A 50 1.71 6.42 -0.29
C GLY A 50 0.80 7.45 -0.92
N GLY A 51 0.68 8.60 -0.27
CA GLY A 51 -0.20 9.68 -0.71
C GLY A 51 0.23 10.32 -2.01
N VAL A 52 -0.74 10.66 -2.84
CA VAL A 52 -0.52 11.41 -4.08
C VAL A 52 -0.42 12.89 -3.74
N LYS A 53 0.67 13.54 -4.14
CA LYS A 53 0.86 14.96 -3.93
C LYS A 53 -0.03 15.77 -4.87
N LYS A 54 -0.30 17.02 -4.49
CA LYS A 54 -1.25 17.89 -5.19
C LYS A 54 -0.96 18.06 -6.68
N GLN A 55 0.31 18.07 -7.07
CA GLN A 55 0.72 18.30 -8.46
C GLN A 55 1.12 17.02 -9.19
N GLU A 56 0.87 15.86 -8.60
CA GLU A 56 1.23 14.57 -9.20
C GLU A 56 0.03 13.85 -9.79
N THR A 57 0.29 13.06 -10.84
CA THR A 57 -0.63 11.98 -11.25
C THR A 57 -0.40 10.78 -10.33
N THR A 58 -1.32 9.84 -10.31
CA THR A 58 -1.15 8.61 -9.53
C THR A 58 0.05 7.79 -9.99
N LEU A 59 0.33 7.80 -11.30
CA LEU A 59 1.49 7.11 -11.85
C LEU A 59 2.81 7.76 -11.41
N GLN A 60 2.86 9.09 -11.39
CA GLN A 60 4.01 9.82 -10.87
C GLN A 60 4.21 9.53 -9.38
N ALA A 61 3.13 9.49 -8.63
CA ALA A 61 3.17 9.21 -7.19
C ALA A 61 3.74 7.82 -6.91
N ILE A 62 3.28 6.78 -7.62
CA ILE A 62 3.79 5.44 -7.36
C ILE A 62 5.26 5.29 -7.77
N SER A 63 5.67 5.92 -8.86
CA SER A 63 7.09 5.95 -9.27
C SER A 63 7.96 6.61 -8.20
N ARG A 64 7.52 7.74 -7.67
CA ARG A 64 8.23 8.46 -6.60
C ARG A 64 8.28 7.63 -5.32
N GLU A 65 7.17 7.06 -4.88
CA GLU A 65 7.11 6.27 -3.66
C GLU A 65 8.04 5.04 -3.74
N ILE A 66 8.07 4.36 -4.87
CA ILE A 66 8.96 3.22 -5.07
C ILE A 66 10.42 3.66 -4.99
N TYR A 67 10.74 4.81 -5.56
CA TYR A 67 12.09 5.34 -5.46
C TYR A 67 12.44 5.71 -4.00
N GLU A 68 11.54 6.40 -3.31
CA GLU A 68 11.76 6.82 -1.92
C GLU A 68 11.85 5.64 -0.97
N GLU A 69 10.97 4.66 -1.11
CA GLU A 69 10.89 3.53 -0.18
C GLU A 69 11.87 2.39 -0.49
N LEU A 70 12.16 2.14 -1.76
CA LEU A 70 12.97 0.99 -2.18
C LEU A 70 14.30 1.36 -2.82
N GLY A 71 14.47 2.61 -3.21
CA GLY A 71 15.64 3.04 -3.97
C GLY A 71 15.63 2.60 -5.43
N LEU A 72 14.48 2.16 -5.95
CA LEU A 72 14.37 1.67 -7.33
C LEU A 72 13.82 2.73 -8.26
N ARG A 73 14.49 2.91 -9.40
CA ARG A 73 13.99 3.75 -10.49
C ARG A 73 13.28 2.84 -11.51
N VAL A 74 11.98 3.03 -11.67
CA VAL A 74 11.16 2.22 -12.56
C VAL A 74 10.51 3.16 -13.58
N SER A 75 10.66 2.83 -14.87
CA SER A 75 10.03 3.62 -15.92
C SER A 75 8.51 3.41 -15.91
N ALA A 76 7.78 4.46 -16.28
CA ALA A 76 6.32 4.50 -16.21
C ALA A 76 5.64 3.36 -16.99
N ASP A 77 6.22 2.94 -18.10
CA ASP A 77 5.68 1.89 -18.97
C ASP A 77 5.72 0.49 -18.33
N LYS A 78 6.43 0.32 -17.22
CA LYS A 78 6.48 -0.95 -16.50
C LYS A 78 5.29 -1.17 -15.58
N PHE A 79 4.54 -0.12 -15.28
CA PHE A 79 3.38 -0.19 -14.40
C PHE A 79 2.10 -0.48 -15.17
N ARG A 80 1.24 -1.33 -14.59
CA ARG A 80 -0.11 -1.56 -15.10
C ARG A 80 -1.11 -1.06 -14.06
N LYS A 81 -2.05 -0.21 -14.45
CA LYS A 81 -3.12 0.18 -13.55
C LYS A 81 -4.08 -1.00 -13.39
N LEU A 82 -4.26 -1.47 -12.16
CA LEU A 82 -5.08 -2.64 -11.87
C LEU A 82 -6.50 -2.28 -11.44
N SER A 83 -6.63 -1.40 -10.44
CA SER A 83 -7.93 -1.17 -9.81
C SER A 83 -7.90 0.07 -8.94
N VAL A 84 -9.08 0.49 -8.48
CA VAL A 84 -9.25 1.56 -7.50
C VAL A 84 -10.11 1.04 -6.35
N TYR A 85 -9.67 1.27 -5.12
CA TYR A 85 -10.36 0.89 -3.90
C TYR A 85 -10.68 2.16 -3.10
N GLY A 86 -11.94 2.50 -2.98
CA GLY A 86 -12.30 3.79 -2.38
C GLY A 86 -13.68 3.84 -1.75
N GLU A 87 -14.21 2.72 -1.27
CA GLU A 87 -15.50 2.73 -0.59
C GLU A 87 -15.45 3.58 0.71
N PRO A 88 -16.58 4.15 1.14
CA PRO A 88 -16.59 5.10 2.29
C PRO A 88 -16.06 4.52 3.59
N GLY A 89 -16.15 3.22 3.80
CA GLY A 89 -15.68 2.56 5.01
C GLY A 89 -14.19 2.27 5.07
N ARG A 90 -13.44 2.64 4.03
CA ARG A 90 -11.98 2.48 3.99
C ARG A 90 -11.34 3.73 4.59
N ILE A 91 -10.89 3.64 5.84
CA ILE A 91 -10.56 4.80 6.67
C ILE A 91 -9.19 4.67 7.32
N ALA A 92 -8.47 5.80 7.38
CA ALA A 92 -7.26 5.94 8.17
C ALA A 92 -7.47 7.03 9.22
N ALA A 93 -7.29 6.66 10.48
CA ALA A 93 -7.40 7.56 11.62
C ALA A 93 -6.02 7.80 12.22
N TYR A 94 -5.55 9.04 12.17
CA TYR A 94 -4.22 9.41 12.64
C TYR A 94 -4.23 9.91 14.08
N GLN A 95 -3.09 9.81 14.73
CA GLN A 95 -2.90 10.22 16.13
C GLN A 95 -3.22 11.70 16.37
N ASP A 96 -3.03 12.55 15.35
CA ASP A 96 -3.34 13.98 15.43
C ASP A 96 -4.85 14.29 15.43
N GLY A 97 -5.68 13.27 15.34
CA GLY A 97 -7.14 13.38 15.31
C GLY A 97 -7.74 13.49 13.92
N SER A 98 -6.91 13.56 12.87
CA SER A 98 -7.43 13.60 11.50
C SER A 98 -7.87 12.20 11.08
N ILE A 99 -9.06 12.12 10.47
CA ILE A 99 -9.67 10.87 10.03
C ILE A 99 -10.08 11.03 8.56
N TRP A 100 -9.53 10.18 7.69
CA TRP A 100 -9.62 10.29 6.25
C TRP A 100 -10.28 9.07 5.64
N ARG A 101 -11.15 9.28 4.66
CA ARG A 101 -11.52 8.22 3.72
C ARG A 101 -10.35 8.02 2.76
N MET A 102 -9.95 6.76 2.55
CA MET A 102 -8.84 6.43 1.67
C MET A 102 -9.38 6.01 0.30
N VAL A 103 -8.82 6.60 -0.76
CA VAL A 103 -9.05 6.17 -2.15
C VAL A 103 -7.70 5.74 -2.69
N ILE A 104 -7.56 4.45 -2.97
CA ILE A 104 -6.27 3.85 -3.33
C ILE A 104 -6.32 3.39 -4.78
N VAL A 105 -5.42 3.96 -5.60
CA VAL A 105 -5.19 3.49 -6.97
C VAL A 105 -4.07 2.46 -6.94
N VAL A 106 -4.34 1.27 -7.45
CA VAL A 106 -3.40 0.14 -7.38
C VAL A 106 -2.77 -0.10 -8.74
N TYR A 107 -1.44 -0.17 -8.73
CA TYR A 107 -0.63 -0.52 -9.89
C TYR A 107 0.04 -1.86 -9.70
N GLY A 108 0.21 -2.60 -10.79
CA GLY A 108 1.00 -3.82 -10.81
C GLY A 108 2.39 -3.54 -11.38
N LEU A 109 3.39 -4.17 -10.81
CA LEU A 109 4.77 -4.13 -11.30
C LEU A 109 5.38 -5.51 -11.15
N ASP A 110 5.68 -6.15 -12.29
CA ASP A 110 6.26 -7.50 -12.31
C ASP A 110 7.76 -7.40 -12.51
N LEU A 111 8.53 -7.94 -11.55
CA LEU A 111 9.98 -7.99 -11.62
C LEU A 111 10.45 -9.39 -12.00
N GLN A 112 11.47 -9.49 -12.84
CA GLN A 112 12.03 -10.76 -13.30
C GLN A 112 12.89 -11.41 -12.21
N GLU A 113 13.54 -10.60 -11.38
CA GLU A 113 14.38 -11.06 -10.28
C GLU A 113 14.26 -10.10 -9.10
N GLU A 114 14.55 -10.59 -7.91
CA GLU A 114 14.48 -9.74 -6.71
C GLU A 114 15.53 -8.64 -6.81
N PRO A 115 15.12 -7.37 -6.71
CA PRO A 115 16.04 -6.26 -6.82
C PRO A 115 16.81 -6.07 -5.51
N ARG A 116 17.93 -5.39 -5.59
CA ARG A 116 18.60 -4.88 -4.41
C ARG A 116 17.81 -3.68 -3.93
N MET A 117 17.20 -3.78 -2.75
CA MET A 117 16.34 -2.75 -2.19
C MET A 117 16.99 -2.06 -1.00
N LYS A 118 16.62 -0.79 -0.81
CA LYS A 118 17.03 0.00 0.32
C LYS A 118 15.82 0.23 1.22
N ILE A 119 15.95 -0.08 2.52
CA ILE A 119 14.87 0.17 3.48
C ILE A 119 14.88 1.64 3.86
N SER A 120 13.74 2.32 3.68
CA SER A 120 13.56 3.71 4.06
C SER A 120 13.31 3.86 5.57
N GLU A 121 13.31 5.10 6.05
CA GLU A 121 13.01 5.39 7.46
C GLU A 121 11.56 5.07 7.83
N GLU A 122 10.66 4.98 6.86
CA GLU A 122 9.24 4.69 7.09
C GLU A 122 8.95 3.20 7.24
N SER A 123 9.91 2.34 6.92
CA SER A 123 9.74 0.89 6.93
C SER A 123 10.69 0.23 7.92
N ARG A 124 10.19 -0.80 8.61
CA ARG A 124 11.02 -1.65 9.48
C ARG A 124 11.62 -2.81 8.70
N ASP A 125 10.93 -3.28 7.67
CA ASP A 125 11.35 -4.44 6.88
C ASP A 125 10.68 -4.40 5.51
N LEU A 126 11.31 -5.06 4.55
CA LEU A 126 10.80 -5.28 3.19
C LEU A 126 11.01 -6.75 2.86
N ARG A 127 9.94 -7.43 2.45
CA ARG A 127 10.04 -8.87 2.18
C ARG A 127 9.04 -9.30 1.12
N PHE A 128 9.47 -10.23 0.26
CA PHE A 128 8.58 -10.91 -0.67
C PHE A 128 7.92 -12.10 0.03
N PHE A 129 6.60 -12.22 -0.11
CA PHE A 129 5.81 -13.28 0.50
C PHE A 129 5.10 -14.10 -0.57
N SER A 130 5.14 -15.42 -0.40
CA SER A 130 4.28 -16.31 -1.16
C SER A 130 2.85 -16.26 -0.60
N LYS A 131 1.89 -16.78 -1.36
CA LYS A 131 0.50 -16.88 -0.91
C LYS A 131 0.40 -17.61 0.44
N GLU A 132 1.19 -18.66 0.61
CA GLU A 132 1.19 -19.46 1.85
C GLU A 132 1.75 -18.67 3.03
N GLU A 133 2.82 -17.94 2.80
CA GLU A 133 3.47 -17.14 3.85
C GLU A 133 2.58 -16.00 4.34
N LEU A 134 1.71 -15.46 3.47
CA LEU A 134 0.78 -14.38 3.85
C LEU A 134 -0.20 -14.79 4.95
N LYS A 135 -0.46 -16.07 5.11
CA LYS A 135 -1.36 -16.58 6.15
C LYS A 135 -0.81 -16.37 7.56
N ASN A 136 0.49 -16.16 7.70
CA ASN A 136 1.19 -16.07 8.97
C ASN A 136 1.52 -14.64 9.39
N ILE A 137 1.06 -13.65 8.63
CA ILE A 137 1.34 -12.23 8.92
C ILE A 137 0.04 -11.44 8.96
N GLU A 138 0.11 -10.29 9.62
CA GLU A 138 -0.99 -9.33 9.62
C GLU A 138 -0.71 -8.27 8.56
N ILE A 139 -1.70 -8.02 7.71
CA ILE A 139 -1.66 -6.98 6.68
C ILE A 139 -2.66 -5.90 7.08
N VAL A 140 -2.29 -4.62 6.94
CA VAL A 140 -3.22 -3.52 7.25
C VAL A 140 -4.54 -3.74 6.52
N VAL A 141 -5.64 -3.54 7.22
CA VAL A 141 -6.98 -3.90 6.73
C VAL A 141 -7.36 -3.17 5.43
N THR A 142 -6.81 -1.99 5.20
CA THR A 142 -7.04 -1.23 3.96
C THR A 142 -6.23 -1.75 2.77
N HIS A 143 -5.34 -2.71 2.98
CA HIS A 143 -4.56 -3.36 1.91
C HIS A 143 -4.82 -4.85 1.80
N SER A 144 -5.32 -5.50 2.84
CA SER A 144 -5.48 -6.96 2.86
C SER A 144 -6.41 -7.48 1.76
N ASP A 145 -7.52 -6.79 1.51
CA ASP A 145 -8.43 -7.18 0.45
C ASP A 145 -7.84 -7.00 -0.95
N ILE A 146 -6.99 -5.98 -1.11
CA ILE A 146 -6.28 -5.73 -2.38
C ILE A 146 -5.35 -6.90 -2.69
N VAL A 147 -4.61 -7.37 -1.70
CA VAL A 147 -3.70 -8.52 -1.83
C VAL A 147 -4.49 -9.79 -2.13
N GLU A 148 -5.59 -10.01 -1.41
CA GLU A 148 -6.46 -11.18 -1.63
C GLU A 148 -7.03 -11.20 -3.05
N ASP A 149 -7.56 -10.06 -3.51
CA ASP A 149 -8.12 -9.92 -4.86
C ASP A 149 -7.09 -10.23 -5.94
N TRP A 150 -5.86 -9.82 -5.73
CA TRP A 150 -4.79 -10.07 -6.68
C TRP A 150 -4.57 -11.58 -6.86
N PHE A 151 -4.55 -12.35 -5.77
CA PHE A 151 -4.38 -13.81 -5.84
C PHE A 151 -5.60 -14.53 -6.41
N ILE A 152 -6.81 -14.03 -6.17
CA ILE A 152 -8.05 -14.63 -6.69
C ILE A 152 -8.17 -14.44 -8.20
N ASN A 153 -7.79 -13.27 -8.70
CA ASN A 153 -7.98 -12.90 -10.10
C ASN A 153 -6.80 -13.27 -11.01
N ARG A 154 -5.99 -14.23 -10.59
CA ARG A 154 -4.84 -14.68 -11.38
C ARG A 154 -5.00 -16.10 -11.90
#